data_03eee9d766b61c9b7805bd1530c84440
#
_entry.id   03eee9d766b61c9b7805bd1530c84440
#
_cell.length_a   1.000
_cell.length_b   1.000
_cell.length_c   1.000
_cell.angle_alpha   90.00
_cell.angle_beta   90.00
_cell.angle_gamma   90.00
#
_symmetry.space_group_name_H-M   'P 1'
#
loop_
_entity.id
_entity.type
_entity.pdbx_description
1 polymer ?
#
loop_
_entity_poly.entity_id
_entity_poly.type
_entity_poly.pdbx_seq_one_letter_code
_entity_poly.pdbx_strand_id
1 'polypeptide(L)'
;GQECGLRMVNALLAYSIFSKCSIVVPSNTADIKCLIDRCYNKILSNFFYAYKCIKNNHTISELVGMIIGAWCCEDESRIDKAYKMLNKVIDEQFTDDGGYRQFSFNYQRLALQDLEVILGIEGKTGKSLDENSKHKIQKAAELMYQCQDSSGDMPNYGSNDGSLVFPVTSCEYRDFRSVINTIYALTAGKQLYKNGMHQEELIWFMGEKKIEKYPFEEIKKISHQYPRAGLFTLC
;
A
#
# COMPACT_ATOMS: atom_id res chain seq x y z
N GLY A 1 4.90 -16.69 2.86
CA GLY A 1 4.09 -16.02 1.84
C GLY A 1 4.44 -14.57 1.66
N GLN A 2 4.43 -13.74 2.73
CA GLN A 2 4.66 -12.28 2.65
C GLN A 2 5.88 -11.91 1.82
N GLU A 3 7.04 -12.46 2.13
CA GLU A 3 8.29 -12.22 1.39
C GLU A 3 8.19 -12.46 -0.13
N CYS A 4 7.35 -13.41 -0.54
CA CYS A 4 7.12 -13.67 -1.95
C CYS A 4 6.32 -12.55 -2.60
N GLY A 5 5.30 -12.02 -1.90
CA GLY A 5 4.54 -10.85 -2.35
C GLY A 5 5.44 -9.62 -2.52
N LEU A 6 6.20 -9.27 -1.48
CA LEU A 6 7.12 -8.13 -1.50
C LEU A 6 8.19 -8.24 -2.58
N ARG A 7 8.75 -9.45 -2.81
CA ARG A 7 9.71 -9.67 -3.91
C ARG A 7 9.08 -9.44 -5.28
N MET A 8 7.85 -9.92 -5.50
CA MET A 8 7.17 -9.68 -6.77
C MET A 8 6.91 -8.20 -7.01
N VAL A 9 6.42 -7.46 -6.01
CA VAL A 9 6.22 -6.00 -6.09
C VAL A 9 7.51 -5.31 -6.49
N ASN A 10 8.59 -5.52 -5.74
CA ASN A 10 9.86 -4.85 -5.98
C ASN A 10 10.51 -5.25 -7.31
N ALA A 11 10.46 -6.53 -7.67
CA ALA A 11 11.01 -7.01 -8.94
C ALA A 11 10.27 -6.43 -10.15
N LEU A 12 8.93 -6.37 -10.10
CA LEU A 12 8.12 -5.79 -11.17
C LEU A 12 8.30 -4.27 -11.28
N LEU A 13 8.41 -3.57 -10.15
CA LEU A 13 8.70 -2.15 -10.14
C LEU A 13 10.04 -1.86 -10.78
N ALA A 14 11.11 -2.54 -10.35
CA ALA A 14 12.44 -2.41 -10.93
C ALA A 14 12.46 -2.77 -12.43
N TYR A 15 11.83 -3.89 -12.81
CA TYR A 15 11.70 -4.30 -14.20
C TYR A 15 10.98 -3.23 -15.06
N SER A 16 9.90 -2.67 -14.55
CA SER A 16 9.15 -1.60 -15.24
C SER A 16 10.01 -0.36 -15.48
N ILE A 17 10.81 0.05 -14.48
CA ILE A 17 11.70 1.20 -14.58
C ILE A 17 12.82 0.92 -15.60
N PHE A 18 13.55 -0.18 -15.45
CA PHE A 18 14.67 -0.52 -16.31
C PHE A 18 14.26 -0.79 -17.76
N SER A 19 13.06 -1.36 -17.97
CA SER A 19 12.51 -1.53 -19.31
C SER A 19 12.29 -0.19 -20.03
N LYS A 20 11.81 0.84 -19.32
CA LYS A 20 11.64 2.19 -19.88
C LYS A 20 12.97 2.87 -20.21
N CYS A 21 14.03 2.51 -19.50
CA CYS A 21 15.40 2.99 -19.75
C CYS A 21 16.15 2.16 -20.80
N SER A 22 15.50 1.18 -21.45
CA SER A 22 16.12 0.25 -22.41
C SER A 22 17.32 -0.54 -21.84
N ILE A 23 17.32 -0.80 -20.53
CA ILE A 23 18.38 -1.55 -19.83
C ILE A 23 18.04 -3.05 -19.77
N VAL A 24 16.77 -3.41 -19.94
CA VAL A 24 16.28 -4.80 -19.83
C VAL A 24 16.50 -5.53 -21.16
N VAL A 25 17.04 -6.74 -21.08
CA VAL A 25 17.23 -7.65 -22.20
C VAL A 25 16.24 -8.84 -22.13
N PRO A 26 16.00 -9.58 -23.23
CA PRO A 26 15.01 -10.68 -23.25
C PRO A 26 15.21 -11.76 -22.18
N SER A 27 16.46 -12.08 -21.80
CA SER A 27 16.75 -13.01 -20.71
C SER A 27 16.21 -12.55 -19.37
N ASN A 28 16.27 -11.26 -19.08
CA ASN A 28 15.72 -10.70 -17.83
C ASN A 28 14.20 -10.87 -17.75
N THR A 29 13.51 -10.80 -18.89
CA THR A 29 12.06 -11.05 -18.96
C THR A 29 11.72 -12.48 -18.55
N ALA A 30 12.49 -13.47 -19.02
CA ALA A 30 12.31 -14.88 -18.65
C ALA A 30 12.58 -15.11 -17.15
N ASP A 31 13.62 -14.47 -16.60
CA ASP A 31 13.97 -14.57 -15.18
C ASP A 31 12.89 -13.96 -14.28
N ILE A 32 12.36 -12.79 -14.65
CA ILE A 32 11.26 -12.15 -13.92
C ILE A 32 10.01 -13.03 -13.97
N LYS A 33 9.66 -13.59 -15.13
CA LYS A 33 8.53 -14.52 -15.23
C LYS A 33 8.72 -15.74 -14.32
N CYS A 34 9.89 -16.35 -14.32
CA CYS A 34 10.22 -17.48 -13.45
C CYS A 34 10.12 -17.11 -11.97
N LEU A 35 10.58 -15.91 -11.57
CA LEU A 35 10.45 -15.40 -10.21
C LEU A 35 8.98 -15.26 -9.81
N ILE A 36 8.17 -14.65 -10.67
CA ILE A 36 6.73 -14.45 -10.43
C ILE A 36 6.04 -15.79 -10.25
N ASP A 37 6.24 -16.73 -11.17
CA ASP A 37 5.61 -18.06 -11.12
C ASP A 37 5.94 -18.79 -9.82
N ARG A 38 7.21 -18.77 -9.40
CA ARG A 38 7.65 -19.40 -8.14
C ARG A 38 7.06 -18.75 -6.92
N CYS A 39 7.10 -17.42 -6.85
CA CYS A 39 6.55 -16.66 -5.72
C CYS A 39 5.03 -16.83 -5.64
N TYR A 40 4.33 -16.76 -6.76
CA TYR A 40 2.89 -16.95 -6.84
C TYR A 40 2.47 -18.34 -6.35
N ASN A 41 3.09 -19.41 -6.87
CA ASN A 41 2.81 -20.77 -6.42
C ASN A 41 3.12 -20.96 -4.94
N LYS A 42 4.17 -20.33 -4.42
CA LYS A 42 4.49 -20.37 -2.98
C LYS A 42 3.43 -19.67 -2.12
N ILE A 43 2.90 -18.54 -2.58
CA ILE A 43 1.76 -17.88 -1.90
C ILE A 43 0.56 -18.80 -1.92
N LEU A 44 0.15 -19.31 -3.08
CA LEU A 44 -1.03 -20.18 -3.20
C LEU A 44 -0.98 -21.40 -2.27
N SER A 45 0.20 -22.00 -2.13
CA SER A 45 0.36 -23.20 -1.28
C SER A 45 0.29 -22.93 0.22
N ASN A 46 0.53 -21.67 0.67
CA ASN A 46 0.62 -21.35 2.10
C ASN A 46 -0.44 -20.32 2.55
N PHE A 47 -1.18 -19.71 1.62
CA PHE A 47 -2.08 -18.60 1.91
C PHE A 47 -3.13 -18.89 2.98
N PHE A 48 -3.58 -20.15 3.08
CA PHE A 48 -4.57 -20.53 4.09
C PHE A 48 -4.10 -20.18 5.52
N TYR A 49 -2.83 -20.38 5.81
CA TYR A 49 -2.27 -20.08 7.14
C TYR A 49 -2.28 -18.57 7.42
N ALA A 50 -1.84 -17.74 6.47
CA ALA A 50 -1.88 -16.30 6.63
C ALA A 50 -3.31 -15.78 6.80
N TYR A 51 -4.24 -16.27 5.98
CA TYR A 51 -5.63 -15.80 5.95
C TYR A 51 -6.45 -16.25 7.16
N LYS A 52 -6.25 -17.47 7.67
CA LYS A 52 -7.05 -18.04 8.76
C LYS A 52 -6.41 -17.90 10.13
N CYS A 53 -5.10 -17.93 10.21
CA CYS A 53 -4.39 -18.02 11.49
C CYS A 53 -3.68 -16.71 11.85
N ILE A 54 -2.95 -16.11 10.92
CA ILE A 54 -2.12 -14.93 11.20
C ILE A 54 -2.96 -13.66 11.28
N LYS A 55 -3.76 -13.35 10.25
CA LYS A 55 -4.70 -12.22 10.19
C LYS A 55 -4.10 -10.84 10.51
N ASN A 56 -2.95 -10.54 9.95
CA ASN A 56 -2.24 -9.26 10.12
C ASN A 56 -1.75 -8.74 8.75
N ASN A 57 -0.75 -7.85 8.73
CA ASN A 57 -0.13 -7.34 7.51
C ASN A 57 0.34 -8.44 6.54
N HIS A 58 0.79 -9.60 7.03
CA HIS A 58 1.15 -10.74 6.17
C HIS A 58 -0.02 -11.16 5.26
N THR A 59 -1.24 -11.15 5.78
CA THR A 59 -2.43 -11.50 4.98
C THR A 59 -2.64 -10.49 3.83
N ILE A 60 -2.44 -9.20 4.09
CA ILE A 60 -2.53 -8.15 3.07
C ILE A 60 -1.43 -8.35 2.02
N SER A 61 -0.17 -8.44 2.43
CA SER A 61 0.97 -8.64 1.51
C SER A 61 0.84 -9.90 0.65
N GLU A 62 0.30 -11.00 1.22
CA GLU A 62 0.06 -12.22 0.46
C GLU A 62 -1.09 -12.07 -0.54
N LEU A 63 -2.15 -11.33 -0.19
CA LEU A 63 -3.24 -11.03 -1.13
C LEU A 63 -2.78 -10.10 -2.27
N VAL A 64 -1.96 -9.10 -1.96
CA VAL A 64 -1.33 -8.25 -2.97
C VAL A 64 -0.48 -9.09 -3.92
N GLY A 65 0.38 -9.96 -3.36
CA GLY A 65 1.17 -10.90 -4.16
C GLY A 65 0.31 -11.87 -4.99
N MET A 66 -0.83 -12.31 -4.44
CA MET A 66 -1.78 -13.17 -5.17
C MET A 66 -2.43 -12.43 -6.33
N ILE A 67 -2.86 -11.18 -6.16
CA ILE A 67 -3.45 -10.36 -7.21
C ILE A 67 -2.44 -10.12 -8.33
N ILE A 68 -1.21 -9.72 -7.98
CA ILE A 68 -0.12 -9.48 -8.94
C ILE A 68 0.23 -10.77 -9.70
N GLY A 69 0.43 -11.87 -8.99
CA GLY A 69 0.75 -13.17 -9.61
C GLY A 69 -0.36 -13.65 -10.53
N ALA A 70 -1.63 -13.55 -10.10
CA ALA A 70 -2.78 -13.91 -10.91
C ALA A 70 -2.89 -13.01 -12.16
N TRP A 71 -2.65 -11.71 -12.02
CA TRP A 71 -2.64 -10.77 -13.14
C TRP A 71 -1.54 -11.10 -14.16
N CYS A 72 -0.32 -11.39 -13.70
CA CYS A 72 0.79 -11.77 -14.57
C CYS A 72 0.58 -13.13 -15.25
N CYS A 73 -0.19 -14.03 -14.64
CA CYS A 73 -0.53 -15.36 -15.17
C CYS A 73 -1.89 -15.40 -15.88
N GLU A 74 -2.55 -14.26 -16.07
CA GLU A 74 -3.87 -14.13 -16.73
C GLU A 74 -4.98 -14.98 -16.06
N ASP A 75 -4.90 -15.20 -14.74
CA ASP A 75 -5.90 -15.95 -13.94
C ASP A 75 -6.98 -15.01 -13.39
N GLU A 76 -7.90 -14.57 -14.26
CA GLU A 76 -8.96 -13.63 -13.90
C GLU A 76 -9.85 -14.13 -12.76
N SER A 77 -10.16 -15.42 -12.73
CA SER A 77 -10.98 -16.02 -11.66
C SER A 77 -10.35 -15.84 -10.29
N ARG A 78 -9.04 -15.90 -10.23
CA ARG A 78 -8.29 -15.72 -8.98
C ARG A 78 -8.14 -14.26 -8.61
N ILE A 79 -7.99 -13.38 -9.59
CA ILE A 79 -8.01 -11.92 -9.36
C ILE A 79 -9.31 -11.54 -8.65
N ASP A 80 -10.48 -11.96 -9.17
CA ASP A 80 -11.78 -11.67 -8.57
C ASP A 80 -11.90 -12.15 -7.12
N LYS A 81 -11.45 -13.38 -6.88
CA LYS A 81 -11.48 -13.97 -5.53
C LYS A 81 -10.54 -13.21 -4.59
N ALA A 82 -9.34 -12.87 -5.04
CA ALA A 82 -8.36 -12.17 -4.23
C ALA A 82 -8.81 -10.75 -3.87
N TYR A 83 -9.43 -9.99 -4.80
CA TYR A 83 -10.02 -8.69 -4.47
C TYR A 83 -11.15 -8.79 -3.45
N LYS A 84 -12.06 -9.76 -3.58
CA LYS A 84 -13.11 -9.98 -2.58
C LYS A 84 -12.54 -10.32 -1.20
N MET A 85 -11.48 -11.13 -1.16
CA MET A 85 -10.82 -11.46 0.10
C MET A 85 -10.07 -10.26 0.68
N LEU A 86 -9.45 -9.44 -0.17
CA LEU A 86 -8.72 -8.24 0.26
C LEU A 86 -9.69 -7.21 0.87
N ASN A 87 -10.83 -6.94 0.22
CA ASN A 87 -11.87 -6.07 0.78
C ASN A 87 -12.31 -6.54 2.19
N LYS A 88 -12.53 -7.84 2.35
CA LYS A 88 -12.88 -8.39 3.66
C LYS A 88 -11.74 -8.22 4.68
N VAL A 89 -10.50 -8.43 4.29
CA VAL A 89 -9.33 -8.27 5.18
C VAL A 89 -9.13 -6.80 5.57
N ILE A 90 -9.34 -5.87 4.64
CA ILE A 90 -9.32 -4.43 4.94
C ILE A 90 -10.42 -4.10 5.95
N ASP A 91 -11.64 -4.59 5.75
CA ASP A 91 -12.75 -4.37 6.68
C ASP A 91 -12.46 -4.93 8.08
N GLU A 92 -11.80 -6.09 8.16
CA GLU A 92 -11.41 -6.72 9.43
C GLU A 92 -10.23 -6.03 10.11
N GLN A 93 -9.26 -5.46 9.36
CA GLN A 93 -8.00 -4.96 9.92
C GLN A 93 -7.96 -3.44 10.11
N PHE A 94 -8.75 -2.67 9.36
CA PHE A 94 -8.84 -1.22 9.54
C PHE A 94 -10.15 -0.85 10.23
N THR A 95 -10.06 0.04 11.20
CA THR A 95 -11.23 0.56 11.92
C THR A 95 -11.87 1.71 11.14
N ASP A 96 -13.14 2.01 11.42
CA ASP A 96 -13.88 3.08 10.73
C ASP A 96 -13.32 4.48 11.00
N ASP A 97 -12.54 4.65 12.08
CA ASP A 97 -11.85 5.89 12.44
C ASP A 97 -10.38 5.93 12.02
N GLY A 98 -9.93 4.97 11.19
CA GLY A 98 -8.61 4.95 10.57
C GLY A 98 -7.53 4.18 11.33
N GLY A 99 -7.85 3.54 12.44
CA GLY A 99 -6.89 2.71 13.18
C GLY A 99 -6.56 1.40 12.45
N TYR A 100 -5.37 0.89 12.68
CA TYR A 100 -4.93 -0.42 12.21
C TYR A 100 -4.84 -1.40 13.38
N ARG A 101 -5.45 -2.56 13.25
CA ARG A 101 -5.61 -3.51 14.36
C ARG A 101 -4.34 -4.19 14.86
N GLN A 102 -3.21 -3.96 14.23
CA GLN A 102 -1.90 -4.33 14.77
C GLN A 102 -1.34 -3.31 15.78
N PHE A 103 -2.02 -2.18 15.98
CA PHE A 103 -1.62 -1.14 16.93
C PHE A 103 -0.18 -0.68 16.76
N SER A 104 0.22 -0.42 15.50
CA SER A 104 1.56 0.05 15.13
C SER A 104 1.50 0.93 13.90
N PHE A 105 2.04 2.13 13.98
CA PHE A 105 2.14 3.02 12.82
C PHE A 105 3.11 2.48 11.76
N ASN A 106 4.16 1.76 12.16
CA ASN A 106 5.06 1.12 11.20
C ASN A 106 4.32 0.05 10.36
N TYR A 107 3.58 -0.86 11.02
CA TYR A 107 2.81 -1.87 10.29
C TYR A 107 1.59 -1.31 9.57
N GLN A 108 1.02 -0.19 10.05
CA GLN A 108 -0.01 0.53 9.30
C GLN A 108 0.56 1.10 8.00
N ARG A 109 1.76 1.72 8.04
CA ARG A 109 2.48 2.18 6.85
C ARG A 109 2.72 1.03 5.88
N LEU A 110 3.26 -0.09 6.35
CA LEU A 110 3.54 -1.25 5.52
C LEU A 110 2.27 -1.77 4.83
N ALA A 111 1.17 -1.90 5.57
CA ALA A 111 -0.12 -2.30 5.01
C ALA A 111 -0.65 -1.29 3.97
N LEU A 112 -0.49 0.01 4.22
CA LEU A 112 -0.88 1.06 3.28
C LEU A 112 -0.02 1.04 2.01
N GLN A 113 1.30 0.83 2.11
CA GLN A 113 2.17 0.66 0.94
C GLN A 113 1.79 -0.56 0.09
N ASP A 114 1.44 -1.68 0.72
CA ASP A 114 0.86 -2.82 -0.01
C ASP A 114 -0.42 -2.43 -0.76
N LEU A 115 -1.29 -1.64 -0.13
CA LEU A 115 -2.56 -1.20 -0.73
C LEU A 115 -2.38 -0.12 -1.81
N GLU A 116 -1.34 0.71 -1.74
CA GLU A 116 -0.94 1.63 -2.82
C GLU A 116 -0.69 0.87 -4.13
N VAL A 117 -0.03 -0.28 -4.04
CA VAL A 117 0.22 -1.12 -5.22
C VAL A 117 -1.10 -1.54 -5.86
N ILE A 118 -2.07 -1.98 -5.05
CA ILE A 118 -3.39 -2.39 -5.55
C ILE A 118 -4.14 -1.22 -6.18
N LEU A 119 -4.21 -0.07 -5.50
CA LEU A 119 -4.84 1.14 -6.03
C LEU A 119 -4.18 1.61 -7.34
N GLY A 120 -2.84 1.51 -7.42
CA GLY A 120 -2.09 1.87 -8.63
C GLY A 120 -2.31 0.96 -9.83
N ILE A 121 -2.71 -0.30 -9.62
CA ILE A 121 -2.95 -1.27 -10.70
C ILE A 121 -4.43 -1.54 -11.01
N GLU A 122 -5.38 -0.93 -10.30
CA GLU A 122 -6.83 -1.12 -10.56
C GLU A 122 -7.20 -0.96 -12.04
N GLY A 123 -6.69 0.10 -12.69
CA GLY A 123 -6.93 0.34 -14.11
C GLY A 123 -6.31 -0.70 -15.06
N LYS A 124 -5.37 -1.51 -14.58
CA LYS A 124 -4.69 -2.56 -15.37
C LYS A 124 -5.33 -3.92 -15.17
N THR A 125 -5.77 -4.21 -13.95
CA THR A 125 -6.46 -5.46 -13.62
C THR A 125 -7.94 -5.46 -14.04
N GLY A 126 -8.50 -4.29 -14.32
CA GLY A 126 -9.93 -4.10 -14.58
C GLY A 126 -10.80 -4.35 -13.35
N LYS A 127 -10.19 -4.43 -12.15
CA LYS A 127 -10.85 -4.64 -10.86
C LYS A 127 -10.49 -3.52 -9.91
N SER A 128 -11.33 -3.28 -8.91
CA SER A 128 -11.10 -2.24 -7.91
C SER A 128 -11.48 -2.72 -6.52
N LEU A 129 -10.89 -2.09 -5.52
CA LEU A 129 -11.40 -2.17 -4.14
C LEU A 129 -12.81 -1.60 -4.08
N ASP A 130 -13.64 -2.11 -3.18
CA ASP A 130 -14.95 -1.54 -2.93
C ASP A 130 -14.85 -0.19 -2.20
N GLU A 131 -15.93 0.59 -2.23
CA GLU A 131 -15.96 1.93 -1.65
C GLU A 131 -15.75 1.94 -0.13
N ASN A 132 -16.22 0.89 0.58
CA ASN A 132 -15.98 0.74 2.01
C ASN A 132 -14.49 0.57 2.31
N SER A 133 -13.80 -0.28 1.57
CA SER A 133 -12.35 -0.49 1.68
C SER A 133 -11.58 0.79 1.39
N LYS A 134 -11.91 1.49 0.29
CA LYS A 134 -11.29 2.77 -0.06
C LYS A 134 -11.51 3.82 1.03
N HIS A 135 -12.71 3.90 1.57
CA HIS A 135 -13.02 4.83 2.67
C HIS A 135 -12.20 4.53 3.93
N LYS A 136 -12.09 3.27 4.34
CA LYS A 136 -11.27 2.88 5.51
C LYS A 136 -9.78 3.19 5.31
N ILE A 137 -9.24 2.93 4.12
CA ILE A 137 -7.86 3.26 3.75
C ILE A 137 -7.64 4.78 3.78
N GLN A 138 -8.58 5.55 3.24
CA GLN A 138 -8.55 7.01 3.34
C GLN A 138 -8.55 7.50 4.78
N LYS A 139 -9.44 6.97 5.64
CA LYS A 139 -9.47 7.29 7.08
C LYS A 139 -8.16 6.92 7.78
N ALA A 140 -7.49 5.85 7.36
CA ALA A 140 -6.19 5.50 7.89
C ALA A 140 -5.10 6.55 7.56
N ALA A 141 -5.10 7.08 6.34
CA ALA A 141 -4.21 8.19 5.97
C ALA A 141 -4.56 9.48 6.73
N GLU A 142 -5.84 9.80 6.89
CA GLU A 142 -6.30 10.97 7.65
C GLU A 142 -5.87 10.88 9.13
N LEU A 143 -6.05 9.74 9.78
CA LEU A 143 -5.59 9.51 11.15
C LEU A 143 -4.07 9.72 11.27
N MET A 144 -3.30 9.10 10.39
CA MET A 144 -1.85 9.26 10.38
C MET A 144 -1.45 10.73 10.16
N TYR A 145 -2.10 11.44 9.24
CA TYR A 145 -1.89 12.88 9.05
C TYR A 145 -2.14 13.67 10.34
N GLN A 146 -3.19 13.36 11.07
CA GLN A 146 -3.49 14.04 12.34
C GLN A 146 -2.47 13.75 13.45
N CYS A 147 -1.88 12.55 13.46
CA CYS A 147 -0.93 12.10 14.48
C CYS A 147 0.53 12.53 14.22
N GLN A 148 0.88 12.84 12.98
CA GLN A 148 2.27 13.21 12.65
C GLN A 148 2.64 14.62 13.11
N ASP A 149 3.92 14.85 13.35
CA ASP A 149 4.47 16.17 13.62
C ASP A 149 4.76 16.99 12.34
N SER A 150 5.34 18.18 12.50
CA SER A 150 5.66 19.07 11.39
C SER A 150 6.77 18.55 10.46
N SER A 151 7.60 17.62 10.92
CA SER A 151 8.63 16.96 10.10
C SER A 151 8.10 15.77 9.31
N GLY A 152 6.87 15.33 9.59
CA GLY A 152 6.27 14.14 9.01
C GLY A 152 6.53 12.86 9.82
N ASP A 153 7.18 13.00 10.98
CA ASP A 153 7.45 11.88 11.88
C ASP A 153 6.19 11.48 12.67
N MET A 154 6.14 10.22 13.01
CA MET A 154 5.04 9.63 13.77
C MET A 154 5.46 9.27 15.19
N PRO A 155 4.58 9.37 16.18
CA PRO A 155 4.83 8.78 17.47
C PRO A 155 5.23 7.30 17.34
N ASN A 156 6.20 6.86 18.15
CA ASN A 156 6.62 5.45 18.15
C ASN A 156 5.56 4.58 18.85
N TYR A 157 4.43 4.42 18.18
CA TYR A 157 3.28 3.65 18.66
C TYR A 157 3.35 2.21 18.13
N GLY A 158 3.39 1.26 19.07
CA GLY A 158 3.46 -0.16 18.76
C GLY A 158 4.84 -0.64 18.30
N SER A 159 4.87 -1.82 17.71
CA SER A 159 6.11 -2.44 17.23
C SER A 159 6.64 -1.74 15.99
N ASN A 160 7.95 -1.56 15.93
CA ASN A 160 8.66 -1.01 14.78
C ASN A 160 9.95 -1.79 14.55
N ASP A 161 9.98 -2.58 13.48
CA ASP A 161 11.13 -3.38 13.03
C ASP A 161 11.83 -2.79 11.79
N GLY A 162 11.44 -1.58 11.39
CA GLY A 162 11.99 -0.92 10.21
C GLY A 162 11.44 -1.39 8.87
N SER A 163 10.38 -2.20 8.87
CA SER A 163 9.82 -2.76 7.62
C SER A 163 9.23 -1.71 6.71
N LEU A 164 9.56 -1.80 5.41
CA LEU A 164 8.97 -1.07 4.28
C LEU A 164 8.67 -2.06 3.15
N VAL A 165 7.64 -1.79 2.37
CA VAL A 165 7.34 -2.59 1.15
C VAL A 165 8.34 -2.25 0.05
N PHE A 166 8.57 -0.97 -0.19
CA PHE A 166 9.51 -0.47 -1.20
C PHE A 166 10.10 0.89 -0.79
N PRO A 167 11.39 1.13 -1.05
CA PRO A 167 12.05 2.39 -0.78
C PRO A 167 12.12 3.25 -2.06
N VAL A 168 10.99 3.81 -2.51
CA VAL A 168 10.92 4.61 -3.76
C VAL A 168 10.78 6.11 -3.52
N THR A 169 11.06 6.56 -2.32
CA THR A 169 11.05 7.97 -1.93
C THR A 169 12.41 8.40 -1.37
N SER A 170 12.77 9.67 -1.58
CA SER A 170 13.93 10.31 -0.94
C SER A 170 13.63 10.77 0.48
N CYS A 171 12.41 10.58 0.98
CA CYS A 171 12.07 10.89 2.35
C CYS A 171 12.85 10.00 3.33
N GLU A 172 13.22 10.57 4.46
CA GLU A 172 13.82 9.80 5.55
C GLU A 172 12.87 8.70 6.06
N TYR A 173 13.41 7.63 6.62
CA TYR A 173 12.62 6.51 7.12
C TYR A 173 11.48 6.92 8.07
N ARG A 174 11.72 7.93 8.90
CA ARG A 174 10.72 8.44 9.86
C ARG A 174 9.74 9.46 9.26
N ASP A 175 9.90 9.84 8.00
CA ASP A 175 8.96 10.70 7.29
C ASP A 175 7.86 9.87 6.63
N PHE A 176 6.66 9.90 7.20
CA PHE A 176 5.49 9.15 6.74
C PHE A 176 4.66 9.90 5.68
N ARG A 177 5.05 11.15 5.32
CA ARG A 177 4.26 11.97 4.41
C ARG A 177 4.06 11.34 3.04
N SER A 178 5.03 10.58 2.55
CA SER A 178 4.95 9.97 1.21
C SER A 178 3.77 9.00 1.11
N VAL A 179 3.69 8.01 2.00
CA VAL A 179 2.59 7.04 2.02
C VAL A 179 1.25 7.70 2.32
N ILE A 180 1.20 8.65 3.27
CA ILE A 180 -0.03 9.38 3.62
C ILE A 180 -0.56 10.16 2.41
N ASN A 181 0.33 10.87 1.71
CA ASN A 181 -0.02 11.65 0.52
C ASN A 181 -0.53 10.76 -0.61
N THR A 182 0.17 9.67 -0.88
CA THR A 182 -0.16 8.75 -1.97
C THR A 182 -1.51 8.07 -1.74
N ILE A 183 -1.74 7.53 -0.54
CA ILE A 183 -3.03 6.92 -0.20
C ILE A 183 -4.16 7.95 -0.31
N TYR A 184 -3.98 9.15 0.24
CA TYR A 184 -5.02 10.17 0.19
C TYR A 184 -5.30 10.61 -1.25
N ALA A 185 -4.26 10.76 -2.08
CA ALA A 185 -4.44 11.09 -3.48
C ALA A 185 -5.21 10.01 -4.24
N LEU A 186 -4.87 8.73 -4.03
CA LEU A 186 -5.49 7.61 -4.73
C LEU A 186 -6.93 7.32 -4.27
N THR A 187 -7.31 7.72 -3.05
CA THR A 187 -8.64 7.48 -2.49
C THR A 187 -9.55 8.71 -2.51
N ALA A 188 -9.03 9.89 -2.14
CA ALA A 188 -9.78 11.14 -2.09
C ALA A 188 -9.66 12.01 -3.34
N GLY A 189 -8.72 11.68 -4.25
CA GLY A 189 -8.44 12.50 -5.45
C GLY A 189 -7.72 13.82 -5.17
N LYS A 190 -7.10 13.97 -4.00
CA LYS A 190 -6.44 15.21 -3.55
C LYS A 190 -5.14 14.90 -2.80
N GLN A 191 -4.22 15.83 -2.75
CA GLN A 191 -2.97 15.73 -2.02
C GLN A 191 -3.02 16.51 -0.70
N LEU A 192 -2.39 15.98 0.35
CA LEU A 192 -2.30 16.62 1.67
C LEU A 192 -1.07 17.50 1.82
N TYR A 193 -0.10 17.37 0.94
CA TYR A 193 1.14 18.15 1.00
C TYR A 193 1.37 18.85 -0.33
N LYS A 194 1.92 20.08 -0.25
CA LYS A 194 2.42 20.79 -1.42
C LYS A 194 3.67 20.10 -1.96
N ASN A 195 4.11 20.52 -3.13
CA ASN A 195 5.24 19.92 -3.85
C ASN A 195 6.46 19.61 -2.95
N GLY A 196 7.03 18.44 -3.14
CA GLY A 196 8.19 17.97 -2.37
C GLY A 196 8.47 16.47 -2.53
N MET A 197 9.48 15.97 -1.83
CA MET A 197 9.90 14.56 -1.86
C MET A 197 8.76 13.58 -1.54
N HIS A 198 7.81 14.00 -0.74
CA HIS A 198 6.63 13.19 -0.36
C HIS A 198 5.63 12.95 -1.51
N GLN A 199 5.87 13.47 -2.71
CA GLN A 199 5.11 13.14 -3.92
C GLN A 199 5.73 11.98 -4.71
N GLU A 200 6.95 11.55 -4.40
CA GLU A 200 7.68 10.57 -5.22
C GLU A 200 6.95 9.23 -5.33
N GLU A 201 6.39 8.68 -4.25
CA GLU A 201 5.59 7.43 -4.33
C GLU A 201 4.41 7.61 -5.29
N LEU A 202 3.67 8.70 -5.18
CA LEU A 202 2.55 9.00 -6.08
C LEU A 202 3.01 9.12 -7.55
N ILE A 203 4.19 9.73 -7.80
CA ILE A 203 4.79 9.82 -9.14
C ILE A 203 5.06 8.43 -9.73
N TRP A 204 5.61 7.51 -8.94
CA TRP A 204 5.89 6.16 -9.38
C TRP A 204 4.63 5.40 -9.82
N PHE A 205 3.52 5.56 -9.10
CA PHE A 205 2.26 4.89 -9.42
C PHE A 205 1.49 5.57 -10.57
N MET A 206 1.43 6.89 -10.58
CA MET A 206 0.54 7.63 -11.50
C MET A 206 1.28 8.25 -12.69
N GLY A 207 2.57 8.49 -12.56
CA GLY A 207 3.40 9.26 -13.48
C GLY A 207 3.28 10.77 -13.26
N GLU A 208 4.39 11.47 -13.46
CA GLU A 208 4.55 12.90 -13.19
C GLU A 208 3.42 13.78 -13.79
N LYS A 209 3.08 13.57 -15.07
CA LYS A 209 2.05 14.34 -15.77
C LYS A 209 0.64 14.20 -15.19
N LYS A 210 0.39 13.21 -14.35
CA LYS A 210 -0.93 12.98 -13.74
C LYS A 210 -1.07 13.60 -12.36
N ILE A 211 0.03 14.00 -11.72
CA ILE A 211 0.01 14.58 -10.38
C ILE A 211 -0.80 15.86 -10.32
N GLU A 212 -0.77 16.68 -11.37
CA GLU A 212 -1.57 17.91 -11.48
C GLU A 212 -3.08 17.69 -11.36
N LYS A 213 -3.54 16.43 -11.56
CA LYS A 213 -4.95 16.07 -11.39
C LYS A 213 -5.37 15.92 -9.93
N TYR A 214 -4.41 15.89 -9.02
CA TYR A 214 -4.64 15.78 -7.58
C TYR A 214 -4.37 17.14 -6.93
N PRO A 215 -5.37 18.03 -6.80
CA PRO A 215 -5.19 19.33 -6.18
C PRO A 215 -4.82 19.18 -4.71
N PHE A 216 -4.06 20.17 -4.22
CA PHE A 216 -3.76 20.25 -2.78
C PHE A 216 -5.01 20.57 -1.98
N GLU A 217 -5.20 19.85 -0.87
CA GLU A 217 -6.21 20.13 0.13
C GLU A 217 -5.56 20.34 1.49
N GLU A 218 -5.85 21.46 2.12
CA GLU A 218 -5.39 21.72 3.49
C GLU A 218 -6.38 21.13 4.49
N ILE A 219 -5.97 20.11 5.20
CA ILE A 219 -6.71 19.57 6.33
C ILE A 219 -6.10 20.15 7.61
N LYS A 220 -6.93 20.82 8.43
CA LYS A 220 -6.48 21.33 9.73
C LYS A 220 -6.25 20.18 10.70
N LYS A 221 -5.19 20.28 11.48
CA LYS A 221 -5.01 19.43 12.65
C LYS A 221 -6.01 19.84 13.72
N ILE A 222 -6.65 18.85 14.31
CA ILE A 222 -7.74 19.04 15.29
C ILE A 222 -7.55 18.15 16.51
N SER A 223 -8.04 18.62 17.65
CA SER A 223 -8.22 17.76 18.82
C SER A 223 -9.40 16.83 18.57
N HIS A 224 -9.14 15.53 18.51
CA HIS A 224 -10.14 14.53 18.19
C HIS A 224 -9.88 13.20 18.88
N GLN A 225 -10.94 12.46 19.17
CA GLN A 225 -10.88 11.10 19.70
C GLN A 225 -11.12 10.08 18.59
N TYR A 226 -10.28 9.05 18.56
CA TYR A 226 -10.39 7.90 17.67
C TYR A 226 -10.66 6.65 18.53
N PRO A 227 -11.91 6.45 18.97
CA PRO A 227 -12.21 5.47 20.02
C PRO A 227 -11.98 4.03 19.58
N ARG A 228 -12.10 3.73 18.30
CA ARG A 228 -11.82 2.38 17.78
C ARG A 228 -10.33 2.13 17.56
N ALA A 229 -9.57 3.16 17.23
CA ALA A 229 -8.11 3.11 17.16
C ALA A 229 -7.46 3.18 18.56
N GLY A 230 -8.20 3.61 19.57
CA GLY A 230 -7.67 3.82 20.92
C GLY A 230 -6.74 5.03 21.04
N LEU A 231 -6.91 6.03 20.18
CA LEU A 231 -6.03 7.20 20.06
C LEU A 231 -6.83 8.49 20.24
N PHE A 232 -6.14 9.57 20.57
CA PHE A 232 -6.64 10.93 20.50
C PHE A 232 -5.53 11.90 20.11
N THR A 233 -5.89 12.97 19.42
CA THR A 233 -4.99 14.07 19.07
C THR A 233 -5.35 15.31 19.90
N LEU A 234 -4.35 16.10 20.25
CA LEU A 234 -4.49 17.40 20.89
C LEU A 234 -3.75 18.43 20.04
N CYS A 235 -4.46 19.50 19.63
CA CYS A 235 -3.95 20.61 18.83
C CYS A 235 -4.32 21.93 19.45
#